data_c80de54703552037968126d5ea93b72a
#
_entry.id   c80de54703552037968126d5ea93b72a
#
_cell.length_a   1.000
_cell.length_b   1.000
_cell.length_c   1.000
_cell.angle_alpha   90.00
_cell.angle_beta   90.00
_cell.angle_gamma   90.00
#
_symmetry.space_group_name_H-M   'P 1'
#
loop_
_entity.id
_entity.type
_entity.pdbx_description
1 polymer ?
#
loop_
_entity_poly.entity_id
_entity_poly.type
_entity_poly.pdbx_seq_one_letter_code
_entity_poly.pdbx_strand_id
1 'polypeptide(L)'
;GFDKLIVLGSYNIEQFIDFSSRLYDELIAKSILNRDSVRLDAKEQNNIIKKRCEELFEELVYLPKGSKVQKFLKNMVDFCRKQTTSGSASYGVVTGFAVSKNVGKYMNYDDWYKDEKFSDLAEVIRICLANNLLIPHPITQGGKGERWLVYYLNRWLCAYINIPFDYGGWRKISLINLNKWI
;
A
#
# COMPACT_ATOMS: atom_id res chain seq x y z
N GLY A 1 11.36 6.22 15.38
CA GLY A 1 10.74 7.02 16.43
C GLY A 1 9.25 7.19 16.21
N PHE A 2 8.59 7.89 17.11
CA PHE A 2 7.14 8.11 17.12
C PHE A 2 6.58 8.67 15.80
N ASP A 3 7.27 9.64 15.19
CA ASP A 3 6.86 10.22 13.91
C ASP A 3 6.73 9.18 12.79
N LYS A 4 7.65 8.22 12.75
CA LYS A 4 7.59 7.13 11.76
C LYS A 4 6.39 6.21 12.02
N LEU A 5 6.00 6.02 13.27
CA LEU A 5 4.84 5.22 13.64
C LEU A 5 3.54 5.92 13.23
N ILE A 6 3.45 7.25 13.42
CA ILE A 6 2.33 8.06 12.91
C ILE A 6 2.22 7.94 11.40
N VAL A 7 3.34 8.08 10.69
CA VAL A 7 3.39 7.94 9.23
C VAL A 7 2.95 6.54 8.80
N LEU A 8 3.42 5.50 9.47
CA LEU A 8 3.04 4.11 9.19
C LEU A 8 1.54 3.87 9.36
N GLY A 9 0.91 4.52 10.33
CA GLY A 9 -0.54 4.45 10.53
C GLY A 9 -1.37 5.07 9.40
N SER A 10 -0.74 5.70 8.41
CA SER A 10 -1.43 6.22 7.21
C SER A 10 -2.66 7.07 7.51
N TYR A 11 -2.62 7.85 8.60
CA TYR A 11 -3.75 8.62 9.15
C TYR A 11 -4.95 7.76 9.60
N ASN A 12 -4.77 6.46 9.74
CA ASN A 12 -5.75 5.54 10.29
C ASN A 12 -5.41 5.25 11.76
N ILE A 13 -6.31 5.65 12.66
CA ILE A 13 -6.09 5.50 14.10
C ILE A 13 -6.01 4.02 14.52
N GLU A 14 -6.77 3.15 13.90
CA GLU A 14 -6.76 1.71 14.21
C GLU A 14 -5.41 1.09 13.86
N GLN A 15 -4.85 1.43 12.69
CA GLN A 15 -3.50 0.97 12.30
C GLN A 15 -2.43 1.53 13.25
N PHE A 16 -2.54 2.79 13.64
CA PHE A 16 -1.61 3.38 14.61
C PHE A 16 -1.67 2.65 15.94
N ILE A 17 -2.87 2.36 16.45
CA ILE A 17 -3.05 1.62 17.71
C ILE A 17 -2.53 0.19 17.58
N ASP A 18 -2.82 -0.51 16.50
CA ASP A 18 -2.35 -1.89 16.26
C ASP A 18 -0.81 -1.97 16.30
N PHE A 19 -0.11 -1.14 15.54
CA PHE A 19 1.35 -1.12 15.56
C PHE A 19 1.93 -0.66 16.90
N SER A 20 1.26 0.30 17.56
CA SER A 20 1.68 0.79 18.89
C SER A 20 1.54 -0.29 19.94
N SER A 21 0.43 -1.04 19.95
CA SER A 21 0.19 -2.12 20.93
C SER A 21 1.23 -3.23 20.76
N ARG A 22 1.56 -3.64 19.52
CA ARG A 22 2.59 -4.65 19.27
C ARG A 22 3.96 -4.25 19.82
N LEU A 23 4.34 -2.99 19.64
CA LEU A 23 5.60 -2.47 20.20
C LEU A 23 5.56 -2.42 21.73
N TYR A 24 4.41 -2.03 22.30
CA TYR A 24 4.22 -1.96 23.73
C TYR A 24 4.24 -3.35 24.38
N ASP A 25 3.55 -4.33 23.82
CA ASP A 25 3.50 -5.70 24.32
C ASP A 25 4.92 -6.31 24.37
N GLU A 26 5.73 -6.09 23.33
CA GLU A 26 7.11 -6.56 23.30
C GLU A 26 7.99 -5.83 24.33
N LEU A 27 7.76 -4.52 24.53
CA LEU A 27 8.43 -3.74 25.57
C LEU A 27 8.11 -4.30 26.96
N ILE A 28 6.85 -4.61 27.25
CA ILE A 28 6.42 -5.20 28.52
C ILE A 28 7.02 -6.59 28.70
N ALA A 29 6.96 -7.46 27.67
CA ALA A 29 7.55 -8.78 27.73
C ALA A 29 9.04 -8.71 28.07
N LYS A 30 9.76 -7.78 27.42
CA LYS A 30 11.19 -7.54 27.70
C LYS A 30 11.43 -7.00 29.11
N SER A 31 10.53 -6.16 29.64
CA SER A 31 10.66 -5.60 30.99
C SER A 31 10.48 -6.66 32.09
N ILE A 32 9.64 -7.64 31.86
CA ILE A 32 9.44 -8.76 32.79
C ILE A 32 10.69 -9.64 32.85
N LEU A 33 11.35 -9.82 31.72
CA LEU A 33 12.56 -10.66 31.63
C LEU A 33 13.83 -9.96 32.13
N ASN A 34 13.94 -8.64 31.89
CA ASN A 34 15.09 -7.82 32.24
C ASN A 34 14.67 -6.74 33.24
N ARG A 35 15.23 -6.75 34.44
CA ARG A 35 14.88 -5.83 35.54
C ARG A 35 15.37 -4.40 35.36
N ASP A 36 16.16 -4.11 34.30
CA ASP A 36 16.70 -2.77 34.02
C ASP A 36 15.80 -1.95 33.09
N SER A 37 16.15 -0.67 32.88
CA SER A 37 15.42 0.23 31.98
C SER A 37 15.31 -0.38 30.57
N VAL A 38 14.08 -0.73 30.19
CA VAL A 38 13.81 -1.48 28.96
C VAL A 38 13.49 -0.54 27.83
N ARG A 39 14.19 -0.73 26.74
CA ARG A 39 13.93 -0.06 25.48
C ARG A 39 14.01 -1.05 24.32
N LEU A 40 13.23 -0.82 23.30
CA LEU A 40 13.38 -1.50 22.01
C LEU A 40 14.37 -0.70 21.15
N ASP A 41 15.41 -1.35 20.66
CA ASP A 41 16.31 -0.74 19.69
C ASP A 41 15.63 -0.64 18.29
N ALA A 42 16.28 0.04 17.35
CA ALA A 42 15.71 0.27 16.02
C ALA A 42 15.51 -1.04 15.23
N LYS A 43 16.35 -2.04 15.43
CA LYS A 43 16.26 -3.34 14.77
C LYS A 43 15.10 -4.16 15.33
N GLU A 44 14.94 -4.16 16.65
CA GLU A 44 13.81 -4.82 17.33
C GLU A 44 12.48 -4.19 16.87
N GLN A 45 12.36 -2.85 16.91
CA GLN A 45 11.18 -2.15 16.43
C GLN A 45 10.86 -2.51 14.98
N ASN A 46 11.85 -2.52 14.10
CA ASN A 46 11.66 -2.87 12.69
C ASN A 46 11.19 -4.32 12.51
N ASN A 47 11.74 -5.26 13.27
CA ASN A 47 11.36 -6.66 13.20
C ASN A 47 9.89 -6.88 13.65
N ILE A 48 9.48 -6.22 14.72
CA ILE A 48 8.11 -6.28 15.25
C ILE A 48 7.12 -5.75 14.20
N ILE A 49 7.41 -4.56 13.65
CA ILE A 49 6.57 -3.95 12.62
C ILE A 49 6.50 -4.83 11.39
N LYS A 50 7.63 -5.37 10.93
CA LYS A 50 7.68 -6.23 9.75
C LYS A 50 6.86 -7.50 9.94
N LYS A 51 7.02 -8.17 11.09
CA LYS A 51 6.21 -9.35 11.43
C LYS A 51 4.71 -9.03 11.40
N ARG A 52 4.30 -7.88 11.99
CA ARG A 52 2.90 -7.48 11.94
C ARG A 52 2.41 -7.20 10.52
N CYS A 53 3.23 -6.59 9.66
CA CYS A 53 2.89 -6.39 8.26
C CYS A 53 2.73 -7.71 7.50
N GLU A 54 3.54 -8.73 7.82
CA GLU A 54 3.40 -10.08 7.27
C GLU A 54 2.08 -10.72 7.71
N GLU A 55 1.73 -10.65 8.99
CA GLU A 55 0.44 -11.11 9.54
C GLU A 55 -0.74 -10.41 8.83
N LEU A 56 -0.71 -9.08 8.72
CA LEU A 56 -1.73 -8.30 8.02
C LEU A 56 -1.89 -8.71 6.55
N PHE A 57 -0.79 -9.06 5.89
CA PHE A 57 -0.84 -9.52 4.51
C PHE A 57 -1.49 -10.92 4.41
N GLU A 58 -1.23 -11.80 5.35
CA GLU A 58 -1.87 -13.11 5.44
C GLU A 58 -3.37 -12.99 5.76
N GLU A 59 -3.76 -12.07 6.64
CA GLU A 59 -5.14 -11.77 7.01
C GLU A 59 -6.01 -11.31 5.82
N LEU A 60 -5.42 -10.81 4.73
CA LEU A 60 -6.16 -10.36 3.54
C LEU A 60 -7.03 -11.47 2.92
N VAL A 61 -6.68 -12.74 3.13
CA VAL A 61 -7.47 -13.88 2.63
C VAL A 61 -8.89 -13.92 3.19
N TYR A 62 -9.12 -13.32 4.37
CA TYR A 62 -10.43 -13.27 5.03
C TYR A 62 -11.34 -12.15 4.52
N LEU A 63 -10.84 -11.27 3.68
CA LEU A 63 -11.66 -10.24 3.03
C LEU A 63 -12.58 -10.85 1.95
N PRO A 64 -13.68 -10.19 1.58
CA PRO A 64 -14.42 -10.52 0.38
C PRO A 64 -13.47 -10.63 -0.81
N LYS A 65 -13.56 -11.71 -1.60
CA LYS A 65 -12.60 -12.03 -2.68
C LYS A 65 -11.12 -12.01 -2.23
N GLY A 66 -10.84 -12.35 -0.98
CA GLY A 66 -9.54 -12.19 -0.34
C GLY A 66 -8.37 -12.74 -1.13
N SER A 67 -8.51 -13.93 -1.75
CA SER A 67 -7.47 -14.50 -2.61
C SER A 67 -7.14 -13.62 -3.83
N LYS A 68 -8.14 -12.98 -4.44
CA LYS A 68 -7.94 -12.03 -5.56
C LYS A 68 -7.32 -10.73 -5.06
N VAL A 69 -7.78 -10.22 -3.91
CA VAL A 69 -7.21 -9.03 -3.24
C VAL A 69 -5.73 -9.26 -2.92
N GLN A 70 -5.41 -10.37 -2.29
CA GLN A 70 -4.03 -10.72 -1.92
C GLN A 70 -3.14 -10.86 -3.16
N LYS A 71 -3.61 -11.55 -4.21
CA LYS A 71 -2.89 -11.69 -5.47
C LYS A 71 -2.64 -10.35 -6.15
N PHE A 72 -3.68 -9.50 -6.22
CA PHE A 72 -3.58 -8.15 -6.77
C PHE A 72 -2.53 -7.31 -6.03
N LEU A 73 -2.61 -7.27 -4.71
CA LEU A 73 -1.66 -6.52 -3.88
C LEU A 73 -0.25 -7.08 -3.98
N LYS A 74 -0.06 -8.39 -4.02
CA LYS A 74 1.24 -9.01 -4.25
C LYS A 74 1.87 -8.54 -5.56
N ASN A 75 1.11 -8.56 -6.65
CA ASN A 75 1.59 -8.07 -7.95
C ASN A 75 1.89 -6.56 -7.93
N MET A 76 1.07 -5.77 -7.23
CA MET A 76 1.28 -4.34 -7.09
C MET A 76 2.55 -4.02 -6.28
N VAL A 77 2.76 -4.67 -5.13
CA VAL A 77 3.97 -4.44 -4.31
C VAL A 77 5.23 -4.87 -5.04
N ASP A 78 5.20 -5.98 -5.78
CA ASP A 78 6.31 -6.42 -6.61
C ASP A 78 6.61 -5.45 -7.76
N PHE A 79 5.56 -4.91 -8.38
CA PHE A 79 5.69 -3.85 -9.37
C PHE A 79 6.34 -2.60 -8.76
N CYS A 80 5.85 -2.10 -7.62
CA CYS A 80 6.40 -0.93 -6.93
C CYS A 80 7.87 -1.15 -6.55
N ARG A 81 8.21 -2.32 -6.01
CA ARG A 81 9.59 -2.68 -5.69
C ARG A 81 10.48 -2.63 -6.94
N LYS A 82 10.09 -3.30 -8.02
CA LYS A 82 10.84 -3.31 -9.28
C LYS A 82 11.05 -1.90 -9.85
N GLN A 83 10.00 -1.07 -9.82
CA GLN A 83 10.09 0.30 -10.30
C GLN A 83 10.99 1.18 -9.43
N THR A 84 11.02 0.95 -8.13
CA THR A 84 11.87 1.67 -7.17
C THR A 84 13.34 1.29 -7.30
N THR A 85 13.64 0.02 -7.55
CA THR A 85 15.02 -0.49 -7.65
C THR A 85 15.60 -0.39 -9.06
N SER A 86 14.77 -0.07 -10.07
CA SER A 86 15.28 0.11 -11.44
C SER A 86 16.09 1.41 -11.54
N GLY A 87 17.27 1.36 -12.17
CA GLY A 87 18.14 2.52 -12.37
C GLY A 87 17.53 3.67 -13.20
N SER A 88 16.34 3.45 -13.81
CA SER A 88 15.54 4.44 -14.52
C SER A 88 14.49 5.14 -13.64
N ALA A 89 14.48 4.89 -12.33
CA ALA A 89 13.58 5.55 -11.40
C ALA A 89 13.98 7.02 -11.20
N SER A 90 13.53 7.88 -12.10
CA SER A 90 13.92 9.30 -12.18
C SER A 90 13.47 10.15 -10.98
N TYR A 91 12.65 9.63 -10.08
CA TYR A 91 12.06 10.38 -8.95
C TYR A 91 11.99 9.57 -7.64
N GLY A 92 12.94 8.70 -7.38
CA GLY A 92 12.98 7.94 -6.13
C GLY A 92 11.95 6.80 -6.08
N VAL A 93 11.28 6.67 -4.95
CA VAL A 93 10.38 5.54 -4.66
C VAL A 93 9.11 5.60 -5.49
N VAL A 94 8.69 4.46 -6.04
CA VAL A 94 7.38 4.30 -6.70
C VAL A 94 6.46 3.53 -5.76
N THR A 95 5.38 4.16 -5.32
CA THR A 95 4.42 3.58 -4.37
C THR A 95 2.99 3.60 -4.88
N GLY A 96 2.77 4.03 -6.14
CA GLY A 96 1.43 4.15 -6.70
C GLY A 96 1.33 3.84 -8.19
N PHE A 97 0.09 3.66 -8.63
CA PHE A 97 -0.25 3.56 -10.03
C PHE A 97 -1.47 4.41 -10.37
N ALA A 98 -1.59 4.79 -11.64
CA ALA A 98 -2.81 5.33 -12.21
C ALA A 98 -3.22 4.50 -13.41
N VAL A 99 -4.52 4.36 -13.61
CA VAL A 99 -5.05 3.67 -14.79
C VAL A 99 -4.75 4.52 -16.01
N SER A 100 -4.01 3.96 -16.96
CA SER A 100 -3.81 4.61 -18.25
C SER A 100 -5.14 4.67 -18.99
N LYS A 101 -5.60 5.88 -19.33
CA LYS A 101 -6.76 6.05 -20.20
C LYS A 101 -6.46 5.37 -21.53
N ASN A 102 -7.23 4.35 -21.89
CA ASN A 102 -7.25 3.90 -23.27
C ASN A 102 -7.90 5.01 -24.09
N VAL A 103 -7.08 5.64 -24.90
CA VAL A 103 -7.46 6.74 -25.76
C VAL A 103 -8.81 6.43 -26.45
N GLY A 104 -9.81 7.23 -26.17
CA GLY A 104 -11.09 7.24 -26.88
C GLY A 104 -12.26 6.48 -26.27
N LYS A 105 -12.09 5.58 -25.29
CA LYS A 105 -13.21 4.80 -24.72
C LYS A 105 -13.74 5.37 -23.39
N TYR A 106 -12.88 5.93 -22.55
CA TYR A 106 -13.27 6.44 -21.23
C TYR A 106 -13.02 7.94 -21.15
N MET A 107 -14.07 8.72 -20.95
CA MET A 107 -13.98 10.18 -20.85
C MET A 107 -13.46 10.61 -19.46
N ASN A 108 -13.81 9.87 -18.41
CA ASN A 108 -13.36 10.11 -17.06
C ASN A 108 -12.48 8.97 -16.58
N TYR A 109 -11.67 9.23 -15.53
CA TYR A 109 -10.73 8.26 -14.96
C TYR A 109 -11.41 7.07 -14.26
N ASP A 110 -12.71 7.17 -13.96
CA ASP A 110 -13.52 6.17 -13.27
C ASP A 110 -14.54 5.45 -14.17
N ASP A 111 -14.73 5.87 -15.43
CA ASP A 111 -15.71 5.25 -16.32
C ASP A 111 -15.45 3.77 -16.61
N TRP A 112 -14.21 3.32 -16.48
CA TRP A 112 -13.85 1.93 -16.70
C TRP A 112 -14.48 0.96 -15.68
N TYR A 113 -14.91 1.45 -14.51
CA TYR A 113 -15.64 0.64 -13.53
C TYR A 113 -16.98 0.12 -14.03
N LYS A 114 -17.52 0.73 -15.07
CA LYS A 114 -18.79 0.36 -15.70
C LYS A 114 -18.63 -0.69 -16.80
N ASP A 115 -17.40 -1.00 -17.20
CA ASP A 115 -17.11 -2.00 -18.23
C ASP A 115 -17.11 -3.39 -17.62
N GLU A 116 -18.05 -4.26 -18.04
CA GLU A 116 -18.20 -5.62 -17.53
C GLU A 116 -16.91 -6.43 -17.63
N LYS A 117 -16.09 -6.17 -18.65
CA LYS A 117 -14.79 -6.81 -18.84
C LYS A 117 -13.84 -6.62 -17.65
N PHE A 118 -14.01 -5.55 -16.90
CA PHE A 118 -13.15 -5.20 -15.76
C PHE A 118 -13.92 -5.21 -14.43
N SER A 119 -15.11 -5.81 -14.38
CA SER A 119 -15.96 -5.84 -13.18
C SER A 119 -15.25 -6.45 -11.98
N ASP A 120 -14.56 -7.56 -12.16
CA ASP A 120 -13.78 -8.22 -11.09
C ASP A 120 -12.64 -7.32 -10.58
N LEU A 121 -11.89 -6.68 -11.48
CA LEU A 121 -10.84 -5.74 -11.12
C LEU A 121 -11.42 -4.53 -10.36
N ALA A 122 -12.55 -4.00 -10.83
CA ALA A 122 -13.23 -2.88 -10.19
C ALA A 122 -13.65 -3.25 -8.76
N GLU A 123 -14.17 -4.46 -8.56
CA GLU A 123 -14.55 -4.94 -7.24
C GLU A 123 -13.35 -5.14 -6.32
N VAL A 124 -12.27 -5.76 -6.79
CA VAL A 124 -11.02 -5.91 -6.02
C VAL A 124 -10.49 -4.53 -5.60
N ILE A 125 -10.44 -3.55 -6.49
CA ILE A 125 -9.99 -2.20 -6.15
C ILE A 125 -10.92 -1.54 -5.12
N ARG A 126 -12.24 -1.69 -5.24
CA ARG A 126 -13.19 -1.17 -4.22
C ARG A 126 -12.96 -1.79 -2.86
N ILE A 127 -12.72 -3.11 -2.80
CA ILE A 127 -12.39 -3.79 -1.53
C ILE A 127 -11.09 -3.24 -0.95
N CYS A 128 -10.06 -3.04 -1.78
CA CYS A 128 -8.80 -2.45 -1.35
C CYS A 128 -9.00 -1.02 -0.79
N LEU A 129 -9.84 -0.21 -1.43
CA LEU A 129 -10.15 1.14 -0.96
C LEU A 129 -10.95 1.12 0.35
N ALA A 130 -11.97 0.28 0.44
CA ALA A 130 -12.81 0.16 1.63
C ALA A 130 -12.03 -0.30 2.88
N ASN A 131 -10.98 -1.09 2.69
CA ASN A 131 -10.11 -1.60 3.76
C ASN A 131 -8.80 -0.82 3.91
N ASN A 132 -8.69 0.38 3.37
CA ASN A 132 -7.49 1.23 3.44
C ASN A 132 -6.20 0.54 2.96
N LEU A 133 -6.29 -0.42 2.03
CA LEU A 133 -5.13 -1.07 1.43
C LEU A 133 -4.54 -0.21 0.30
N LEU A 134 -5.40 0.55 -0.35
CA LEU A 134 -5.07 1.57 -1.34
C LEU A 134 -5.59 2.93 -0.89
N ILE A 135 -4.83 3.97 -1.18
CA ILE A 135 -5.20 5.36 -0.88
C ILE A 135 -5.36 6.11 -2.20
N PRO A 136 -6.60 6.53 -2.54
CA PRO A 136 -6.86 7.27 -3.76
C PRO A 136 -6.40 8.72 -3.60
N HIS A 137 -5.68 9.23 -4.57
CA HIS A 137 -5.25 10.62 -4.60
C HIS A 137 -5.47 11.24 -5.99
N PRO A 138 -6.36 12.23 -6.12
CA PRO A 138 -6.56 12.94 -7.37
C PRO A 138 -5.35 13.85 -7.64
N ILE A 139 -4.75 13.71 -8.81
CA ILE A 139 -3.60 14.53 -9.24
C ILE A 139 -3.96 15.21 -10.55
N THR A 140 -3.61 16.49 -10.66
CA THR A 140 -3.63 17.22 -11.93
C THR A 140 -2.20 17.36 -12.42
N GLN A 141 -1.88 16.77 -13.57
CA GLN A 141 -0.54 16.77 -14.13
C GLN A 141 -0.59 16.91 -15.66
N GLY A 142 0.44 17.56 -16.20
CA GLY A 142 0.61 17.76 -17.64
C GLY A 142 0.18 19.14 -18.13
N GLY A 143 0.71 19.53 -19.29
CA GLY A 143 0.50 20.87 -19.87
C GLY A 143 -0.95 21.23 -20.26
N LYS A 144 -1.86 20.22 -20.26
CA LYS A 144 -3.29 20.39 -20.52
C LYS A 144 -4.16 20.19 -19.27
N GLY A 145 -3.56 20.16 -18.07
CA GLY A 145 -4.32 19.96 -16.82
C GLY A 145 -5.02 18.60 -16.75
N GLU A 146 -4.42 17.53 -17.27
CA GLU A 146 -5.00 16.19 -17.20
C GLU A 146 -5.21 15.76 -15.76
N ARG A 147 -6.39 15.25 -15.46
CA ARG A 147 -6.72 14.71 -14.14
C ARG A 147 -6.45 13.22 -14.10
N TRP A 148 -5.78 12.79 -13.03
CA TRP A 148 -5.46 11.39 -12.75
C TRP A 148 -5.98 11.00 -11.38
N LEU A 149 -6.51 9.80 -11.25
CA LEU A 149 -6.70 9.17 -9.96
C LEU A 149 -5.56 8.18 -9.76
N VAL A 150 -4.68 8.51 -8.83
CA VAL A 150 -3.56 7.67 -8.44
C VAL A 150 -3.96 6.85 -7.24
N TYR A 151 -3.69 5.57 -7.28
CA TYR A 151 -3.86 4.65 -6.16
C TYR A 151 -2.49 4.38 -5.55
N TYR A 152 -2.26 4.87 -4.35
CA TYR A 152 -1.05 4.62 -3.58
C TYR A 152 -1.21 3.41 -2.67
N LEU A 153 -0.15 2.65 -2.47
CA LEU A 153 -0.08 1.64 -1.42
C LEU A 153 -0.25 2.28 -0.05
N ASN A 154 -1.04 1.67 0.82
CA ASN A 154 -0.96 1.98 2.24
C ASN A 154 0.48 1.75 2.73
N ARG A 155 0.92 2.57 3.68
CA ARG A 155 2.33 2.59 4.12
C ARG A 155 2.79 1.31 4.78
N TRP A 156 1.90 0.55 5.42
CA TRP A 156 2.29 -0.75 5.95
C TRP A 156 2.67 -1.75 4.85
N LEU A 157 2.05 -1.66 3.66
CA LEU A 157 2.46 -2.44 2.49
C LEU A 157 3.85 -2.02 2.00
N CYS A 158 4.20 -0.72 2.11
CA CYS A 158 5.55 -0.25 1.84
C CYS A 158 6.56 -0.84 2.86
N ALA A 159 6.19 -0.88 4.14
CA ALA A 159 6.98 -1.52 5.19
C ALA A 159 7.16 -3.02 4.95
N TYR A 160 6.10 -3.71 4.56
CA TYR A 160 6.11 -5.13 4.20
C TYR A 160 7.19 -5.48 3.16
N ILE A 161 7.38 -4.61 2.16
CA ILE A 161 8.37 -4.83 1.09
C ILE A 161 9.68 -4.06 1.25
N ASN A 162 9.90 -3.43 2.40
CA ASN A 162 11.10 -2.64 2.72
C ASN A 162 11.40 -1.50 1.73
N ILE A 163 10.38 -0.77 1.32
CA ILE A 163 10.52 0.50 0.58
C ILE A 163 10.16 1.68 1.48
N PRO A 164 10.66 2.89 1.20
CA PRO A 164 10.29 4.08 1.96
C PRO A 164 8.79 4.33 2.02
N PHE A 165 8.30 4.90 3.13
CA PHE A 165 6.87 5.12 3.42
C PHE A 165 6.29 6.37 2.77
N ASP A 166 7.10 7.18 2.11
CA ASP A 166 6.64 8.41 1.50
C ASP A 166 5.75 8.12 0.29
N TYR A 167 4.78 9.00 0.04
CA TYR A 167 4.08 9.00 -1.23
C TYR A 167 5.08 9.38 -2.31
N GLY A 168 5.60 8.35 -2.96
CA GLY A 168 6.60 8.48 -4.01
C GLY A 168 5.97 8.75 -5.37
N GLY A 169 6.72 8.43 -6.40
CA GLY A 169 6.24 8.45 -7.77
C GLY A 169 5.15 7.41 -8.01
N TRP A 170 4.47 7.58 -9.13
CA TRP A 170 3.48 6.64 -9.61
C TRP A 170 3.74 6.32 -11.10
N ARG A 171 3.12 5.26 -11.60
CA ARG A 171 3.25 4.83 -13.00
C ARG A 171 1.88 4.59 -13.62
N LYS A 172 1.77 4.91 -14.91
CA LYS A 172 0.58 4.58 -15.69
C LYS A 172 0.57 3.10 -16.02
N ILE A 173 -0.54 2.42 -15.75
CA ILE A 173 -0.72 1.01 -16.04
C ILE A 173 -2.02 0.84 -16.84
N SER A 174 -1.97 0.04 -17.90
CA SER A 174 -3.18 -0.25 -18.68
C SER A 174 -4.13 -1.18 -17.91
N LEU A 175 -5.44 -1.03 -18.13
CA LEU A 175 -6.46 -1.92 -17.55
C LEU A 175 -6.20 -3.39 -17.85
N ILE A 176 -5.74 -3.71 -19.07
CA ILE A 176 -5.40 -5.07 -19.48
C ILE A 176 -4.29 -5.66 -18.58
N ASN A 177 -3.28 -4.85 -18.26
CA ASN A 177 -2.19 -5.29 -17.39
C ASN A 177 -2.63 -5.39 -15.93
N LEU A 178 -3.43 -4.45 -15.43
CA LEU A 178 -4.00 -4.52 -14.09
C LEU A 178 -4.92 -5.74 -13.92
N ASN A 179 -5.70 -6.08 -14.95
CA ASN A 179 -6.60 -7.24 -14.92
C ASN A 179 -5.85 -8.58 -14.82
N LYS A 180 -4.58 -8.64 -15.21
CA LYS A 180 -3.72 -9.83 -15.00
C LYS A 180 -3.26 -9.98 -13.56
N TRP A 181 -3.42 -8.96 -12.73
CA TRP A 181 -2.99 -8.98 -11.33
C TRP A 181 -3.99 -9.62 -10.38
N ILE A 182 -5.24 -9.81 -10.84
CA ILE A 182 -6.32 -10.48 -10.08
C ILE A 182 -6.42 -11.98 -10.37
#